data_aff83c0c9b75bd48552b7be3008017b7
#
_entry.id   aff83c0c9b75bd48552b7be3008017b7
#
_cell.length_a   1.000
_cell.length_b   1.000
_cell.length_c   1.000
_cell.angle_alpha   90.00
_cell.angle_beta   90.00
_cell.angle_gamma   90.00
#
_symmetry.space_group_name_H-M   'P 1'
#
loop_
_entity.id
_entity.type
_entity.pdbx_description
1 polymer ?
#
loop_
_entity_poly.entity_id
_entity_poly.type
_entity_poly.pdbx_seq_one_letter_code
_entity_poly.pdbx_strand_id
1 'polypeptide(L)'
;MTALNNNNNSRVTDSNKVSFIFDGKKYFGFDGDTVASALLRNNIKIVGRSFKYHRPRGIYTCGIEEPNALVQILSENDEPNTRATVKKIYSGIKILSQNRWPSLENDFGYINNLLSPLFSAGFYYKTFMGPKGFWKNIYEPLIRRSAGLGKPPKEFKSKSIHHHHNVDIVIVGAGLNGLLAASKFIDTDYDLSLIHI
;
A
#
# COMPACT_ATOMS: atom_id res chain seq x y z
N MET A 1 -23.29 13.25 -5.81
CA MET A 1 -22.51 12.93 -4.59
C MET A 1 -21.38 13.95 -4.52
N THR A 2 -21.39 14.77 -3.51
CA THR A 2 -20.44 15.86 -3.30
C THR A 2 -19.05 15.29 -2.99
N ALA A 3 -18.07 15.69 -3.78
CA ALA A 3 -16.66 15.47 -3.44
C ALA A 3 -16.42 15.97 -2.00
N LEU A 4 -15.50 15.31 -1.27
CA LEU A 4 -15.09 15.78 0.04
C LEU A 4 -14.65 17.24 -0.09
N ASN A 5 -15.47 18.16 0.39
CA ASN A 5 -15.13 19.58 0.38
C ASN A 5 -13.93 19.81 1.29
N ASN A 6 -12.96 20.56 0.78
CA ASN A 6 -11.86 21.07 1.57
C ASN A 6 -12.41 22.00 2.66
N ASN A 7 -12.39 21.54 3.90
CA ASN A 7 -12.49 22.45 5.02
C ASN A 7 -11.20 23.27 5.12
N ASN A 8 -11.27 24.51 5.55
CA ASN A 8 -10.15 25.47 5.66
C ASN A 8 -8.93 24.98 6.46
N ASN A 9 -9.00 23.80 7.07
CA ASN A 9 -7.91 23.15 7.81
C ASN A 9 -7.24 21.99 7.03
N SER A 10 -7.59 21.78 5.76
CA SER A 10 -6.92 20.77 4.94
C SER A 10 -5.52 21.25 4.55
N ARG A 11 -4.51 20.40 4.75
CA ARG A 11 -3.14 20.66 4.25
C ARG A 11 -3.00 20.49 2.74
N VAL A 12 -4.06 20.04 2.07
CA VAL A 12 -4.11 19.86 0.63
C VAL A 12 -4.70 21.15 0.02
N THR A 13 -3.88 21.86 -0.70
CA THR A 13 -4.30 23.04 -1.45
C THR A 13 -4.97 22.62 -2.74
N ASP A 14 -6.20 23.09 -2.98
CA ASP A 14 -6.96 22.83 -4.22
C ASP A 14 -6.34 23.50 -5.48
N SER A 15 -5.18 24.15 -5.34
CA SER A 15 -4.57 24.94 -6.40
C SER A 15 -3.86 24.09 -7.47
N ASN A 16 -3.27 22.95 -7.09
CA ASN A 16 -2.46 22.14 -8.01
C ASN A 16 -3.13 20.78 -8.28
N LYS A 17 -3.87 20.71 -9.38
CA LYS A 17 -4.54 19.49 -9.82
C LYS A 17 -3.51 18.49 -10.40
N VAL A 18 -3.49 17.28 -9.88
CA VAL A 18 -2.60 16.20 -10.29
C VAL A 18 -3.42 15.08 -10.92
N SER A 19 -2.99 14.57 -12.06
CA SER A 19 -3.64 13.41 -12.70
C SER A 19 -2.90 12.12 -12.35
N PHE A 20 -3.65 11.06 -12.07
CA PHE A 20 -3.12 9.72 -11.80
C PHE A 20 -3.97 8.65 -12.49
N ILE A 21 -3.44 7.44 -12.60
CA ILE A 21 -4.12 6.30 -13.23
C ILE A 21 -4.31 5.21 -12.16
N PHE A 22 -5.55 4.77 -11.98
CA PHE A 22 -5.90 3.64 -11.13
C PHE A 22 -6.65 2.58 -11.94
N ASP A 23 -6.12 1.36 -11.99
CA ASP A 23 -6.66 0.24 -12.79
C ASP A 23 -6.96 0.62 -14.24
N GLY A 24 -6.07 1.41 -14.87
CA GLY A 24 -6.18 1.85 -16.25
C GLY A 24 -7.11 3.04 -16.49
N LYS A 25 -7.84 3.51 -15.48
CA LYS A 25 -8.71 4.69 -15.57
C LYS A 25 -7.99 5.94 -15.03
N LYS A 26 -8.14 7.07 -15.70
CA LYS A 26 -7.55 8.35 -15.30
C LYS A 26 -8.44 9.07 -14.30
N TYR A 27 -7.83 9.51 -13.22
CA TYR A 27 -8.45 10.28 -12.14
C TYR A 27 -7.64 11.53 -11.82
N PHE A 28 -8.22 12.39 -10.98
CA PHE A 28 -7.59 13.62 -10.54
C PHE A 28 -7.63 13.72 -9.02
N GLY A 29 -6.56 14.23 -8.47
CA GLY A 29 -6.43 14.65 -7.08
C GLY A 29 -5.70 15.98 -7.03
N PHE A 30 -5.18 16.32 -5.86
CA PHE A 30 -4.45 17.56 -5.64
C PHE A 30 -3.05 17.25 -5.10
N ASP A 31 -2.15 18.18 -5.26
CA ASP A 31 -0.83 18.07 -4.67
C ASP A 31 -0.94 17.96 -3.14
N GLY A 32 -0.20 17.02 -2.57
CA GLY A 32 -0.32 16.66 -1.15
C GLY A 32 -1.31 15.54 -0.85
N ASP A 33 -2.20 15.16 -1.78
CA ASP A 33 -3.02 13.97 -1.61
C ASP A 33 -2.16 12.70 -1.55
N THR A 34 -2.54 11.78 -0.66
CA THR A 34 -2.10 10.39 -0.75
C THR A 34 -2.95 9.65 -1.78
N VAL A 35 -2.50 8.46 -2.20
CA VAL A 35 -3.30 7.59 -3.08
C VAL A 35 -4.68 7.34 -2.47
N ALA A 36 -4.74 7.09 -1.16
CA ALA A 36 -6.00 6.86 -0.45
C ALA A 36 -6.93 8.07 -0.50
N SER A 37 -6.45 9.26 -0.14
CA SER A 37 -7.29 10.47 -0.14
C SER A 37 -7.76 10.84 -1.55
N ALA A 38 -6.89 10.68 -2.56
CA ALA A 38 -7.23 10.92 -3.95
C ALA A 38 -8.30 9.93 -4.45
N LEU A 39 -8.22 8.65 -4.10
CA LEU A 39 -9.23 7.65 -4.45
C LEU A 39 -10.58 7.94 -3.79
N LEU A 40 -10.58 8.27 -2.49
CA LEU A 40 -11.80 8.64 -1.76
C LEU A 40 -12.46 9.89 -2.35
N ARG A 41 -11.69 10.90 -2.74
CA ARG A 41 -12.17 12.11 -3.41
C ARG A 41 -12.89 11.78 -4.71
N ASN A 42 -12.44 10.74 -5.42
CA ASN A 42 -13.10 10.24 -6.64
C ASN A 42 -14.19 9.17 -6.35
N ASN A 43 -14.63 9.04 -5.10
CA ASN A 43 -15.64 8.07 -4.65
C ASN A 43 -15.23 6.59 -4.86
N ILE A 44 -13.93 6.32 -4.96
CA ILE A 44 -13.39 4.96 -5.05
C ILE A 44 -13.14 4.47 -3.63
N LYS A 45 -14.01 3.57 -3.16
CA LYS A 45 -14.00 3.06 -1.79
C LYS A 45 -13.29 1.70 -1.67
N ILE A 46 -13.27 0.93 -2.77
CA ILE A 46 -12.65 -0.41 -2.81
C ILE A 46 -11.34 -0.28 -3.56
N VAL A 47 -10.25 -0.70 -2.93
CA VAL A 47 -8.88 -0.60 -3.46
C VAL A 47 -8.20 -1.94 -3.65
N GLY A 48 -8.82 -3.02 -3.20
CA GLY A 48 -8.31 -4.38 -3.35
C GLY A 48 -9.33 -5.41 -2.90
N ARG A 49 -8.92 -6.68 -2.96
CA ARG A 49 -9.68 -7.83 -2.48
C ARG A 49 -8.86 -8.60 -1.45
N SER A 50 -9.51 -9.30 -0.51
CA SER A 50 -8.79 -10.16 0.43
C SER A 50 -8.25 -11.41 -0.28
N PHE A 51 -7.06 -11.87 0.13
CA PHE A 51 -6.39 -12.97 -0.57
C PHE A 51 -7.13 -14.31 -0.46
N LYS A 52 -7.86 -14.54 0.62
CA LYS A 52 -8.48 -15.83 0.90
C LYS A 52 -9.90 -15.94 0.29
N TYR A 53 -10.73 -14.95 0.55
CA TYR A 53 -12.13 -14.96 0.16
C TYR A 53 -12.51 -13.91 -0.86
N HIS A 54 -11.55 -13.16 -1.36
CA HIS A 54 -11.77 -12.07 -2.31
C HIS A 54 -12.82 -11.04 -1.86
N ARG A 55 -12.98 -10.86 -0.55
CA ARG A 55 -13.88 -9.86 0.02
C ARG A 55 -13.38 -8.46 -0.32
N PRO A 56 -14.27 -7.50 -0.61
CA PRO A 56 -13.88 -6.13 -0.87
C PRO A 56 -13.04 -5.55 0.28
N ARG A 57 -11.94 -4.87 -0.07
CA ARG A 57 -11.07 -4.17 0.86
C ARG A 57 -11.03 -2.70 0.51
N GLY A 58 -11.37 -1.87 1.48
CA GLY A 58 -11.30 -0.42 1.38
C GLY A 58 -10.21 0.15 2.25
N ILE A 59 -10.25 1.47 2.42
CA ILE A 59 -9.36 2.23 3.29
C ILE A 59 -9.97 2.17 4.70
N TYR A 60 -9.20 1.69 5.66
CA TYR A 60 -9.66 1.48 7.04
C TYR A 60 -9.12 2.52 8.01
N THR A 61 -7.85 2.92 7.86
CA THR A 61 -7.19 3.91 8.71
C THR A 61 -6.54 5.01 7.88
N CYS A 62 -5.83 5.92 8.53
CA CYS A 62 -4.96 6.91 7.90
C CYS A 62 -3.51 6.68 8.36
N GLY A 63 -2.55 6.71 7.43
CA GLY A 63 -1.14 6.56 7.78
C GLY A 63 -0.60 5.14 7.65
N ILE A 64 0.45 4.84 8.42
CA ILE A 64 1.20 3.58 8.31
C ILE A 64 0.48 2.38 8.92
N GLU A 65 -0.56 2.60 9.70
CA GLU A 65 -1.36 1.55 10.34
C GLU A 65 -2.33 0.86 9.38
N GLU A 66 -2.45 1.35 8.13
CA GLU A 66 -3.41 0.84 7.16
C GLU A 66 -3.16 -0.63 6.82
N PRO A 67 -4.09 -1.55 7.17
CA PRO A 67 -3.91 -2.98 6.92
C PRO A 67 -4.51 -3.47 5.60
N ASN A 68 -5.43 -2.71 5.00
CA ASN A 68 -6.28 -3.20 3.90
C ASN A 68 -5.99 -2.54 2.55
N ALA A 69 -5.67 -1.25 2.55
CA ALA A 69 -5.50 -0.46 1.34
C ALA A 69 -4.09 -0.60 0.77
N LEU A 70 -3.74 -1.83 0.38
CA LEU A 70 -2.48 -2.14 -0.28
C LEU A 70 -2.68 -2.09 -1.80
N VAL A 71 -1.80 -1.37 -2.47
CA VAL A 71 -1.80 -1.19 -3.93
C VAL A 71 -0.43 -1.50 -4.51
N GLN A 72 -0.37 -1.71 -5.80
CA GLN A 72 0.88 -1.79 -6.54
C GLN A 72 1.11 -0.50 -7.30
N ILE A 73 2.26 0.12 -7.12
CA ILE A 73 2.69 1.27 -7.92
C ILE A 73 3.51 0.75 -9.09
N LEU A 74 3.12 1.13 -10.29
CA LEU A 74 3.88 0.83 -11.50
C LEU A 74 4.87 1.94 -11.75
N SER A 75 6.14 1.65 -11.58
CA SER A 75 7.28 2.53 -11.81
C SER A 75 8.43 1.74 -12.43
N GLU A 76 9.60 2.33 -12.59
CA GLU A 76 10.80 1.58 -13.01
C GLU A 76 11.14 0.43 -12.06
N ASN A 77 10.90 0.65 -10.77
CA ASN A 77 10.99 -0.36 -9.72
C ASN A 77 9.60 -0.58 -9.15
N ASP A 78 8.80 -1.45 -9.76
CA ASP A 78 7.46 -1.74 -9.27
C ASP A 78 7.41 -1.91 -7.75
N GLU A 79 6.57 -1.10 -7.08
CA GLU A 79 6.41 -1.14 -5.63
C GLU A 79 5.15 -1.93 -5.26
N PRO A 80 5.25 -3.22 -4.94
CA PRO A 80 4.12 -4.00 -4.50
C PRO A 80 3.78 -3.72 -3.03
N ASN A 81 2.54 -3.99 -2.65
CA ASN A 81 2.06 -3.90 -1.27
C ASN A 81 2.26 -2.51 -0.62
N THR A 82 2.25 -1.47 -1.44
CA THR A 82 2.39 -0.10 -0.96
C THR A 82 1.09 0.35 -0.31
N ARG A 83 1.18 0.90 0.90
CA ARG A 83 0.00 1.46 1.59
C ARG A 83 -0.47 2.72 0.88
N ALA A 84 -1.71 2.71 0.41
CA ALA A 84 -2.32 3.83 -0.29
C ALA A 84 -2.41 5.10 0.59
N THR A 85 -2.43 4.94 1.91
CA THR A 85 -2.49 6.02 2.89
C THR A 85 -1.17 6.75 3.12
N VAL A 86 -0.05 6.18 2.68
CA VAL A 86 1.30 6.77 2.86
C VAL A 86 1.86 7.31 1.55
N LYS A 87 1.56 6.65 0.44
CA LYS A 87 2.09 7.05 -0.87
C LYS A 87 1.39 8.31 -1.39
N LYS A 88 2.17 9.37 -1.61
CA LYS A 88 1.68 10.59 -2.28
C LYS A 88 1.45 10.36 -3.77
N ILE A 89 0.43 11.01 -4.32
CA ILE A 89 0.23 11.05 -5.77
C ILE A 89 1.17 12.06 -6.42
N TYR A 90 1.55 11.77 -7.64
CA TYR A 90 2.25 12.69 -8.54
C TYR A 90 1.73 12.51 -9.97
N SER A 91 1.99 13.48 -10.83
CA SER A 91 1.46 13.46 -12.20
C SER A 91 1.92 12.21 -12.96
N GLY A 92 0.95 11.47 -13.49
CA GLY A 92 1.19 10.26 -14.28
C GLY A 92 1.47 8.98 -13.48
N ILE A 93 1.42 9.00 -12.15
CA ILE A 93 1.55 7.78 -11.35
C ILE A 93 0.52 6.74 -11.78
N LYS A 94 0.96 5.50 -11.98
CA LYS A 94 0.12 4.36 -12.35
C LYS A 94 0.00 3.42 -11.17
N ILE A 95 -1.22 3.12 -10.79
CA ILE A 95 -1.57 2.36 -9.59
C ILE A 95 -2.47 1.21 -9.98
N LEU A 96 -2.18 0.03 -9.48
CA LEU A 96 -3.03 -1.15 -9.63
C LEU A 96 -3.58 -1.58 -8.27
N SER A 97 -4.86 -1.94 -8.28
CA SER A 97 -5.46 -2.66 -7.17
C SER A 97 -4.90 -4.07 -7.07
N GLN A 98 -4.93 -4.63 -5.87
CA GLN A 98 -4.38 -5.96 -5.62
C GLN A 98 -5.45 -7.02 -5.45
N ASN A 99 -5.06 -8.26 -5.74
CA ASN A 99 -5.82 -9.47 -5.45
C ASN A 99 -7.21 -9.50 -6.10
N ARG A 100 -7.31 -9.11 -7.35
CA ARG A 100 -8.54 -9.14 -8.15
C ARG A 100 -8.39 -9.98 -9.41
N TRP A 101 -9.49 -10.55 -9.90
CA TRP A 101 -9.52 -11.25 -11.18
C TRP A 101 -10.94 -11.31 -11.76
N PRO A 102 -11.23 -10.68 -12.91
CA PRO A 102 -10.34 -9.80 -13.69
C PRO A 102 -10.34 -8.35 -13.18
N SER A 103 -11.34 -7.90 -12.44
CA SER A 103 -11.45 -6.52 -11.95
C SER A 103 -11.93 -6.46 -10.49
N LEU A 104 -11.87 -5.27 -9.88
CA LEU A 104 -12.40 -5.06 -8.53
C LEU A 104 -13.93 -5.23 -8.45
N GLU A 105 -14.62 -4.86 -9.52
CA GLU A 105 -16.09 -4.91 -9.58
C GLU A 105 -16.57 -6.34 -9.87
N ASN A 106 -15.95 -6.99 -10.85
CA ASN A 106 -16.28 -8.34 -11.29
C ASN A 106 -15.12 -9.28 -10.97
N ASP A 107 -15.11 -9.78 -9.74
CA ASP A 107 -14.02 -10.63 -9.25
C ASP A 107 -14.51 -12.09 -9.13
N PHE A 108 -14.05 -12.94 -10.04
CA PHE A 108 -14.39 -14.37 -10.03
C PHE A 108 -13.76 -15.12 -8.86
N GLY A 109 -12.70 -14.57 -8.24
CA GLY A 109 -12.11 -15.14 -7.04
C GLY A 109 -13.07 -15.17 -5.85
N TYR A 110 -14.18 -14.41 -5.91
CA TYR A 110 -15.26 -14.46 -4.91
C TYR A 110 -15.86 -15.84 -4.72
N ILE A 111 -15.74 -16.75 -5.70
CA ILE A 111 -16.16 -18.15 -5.59
C ILE A 111 -15.50 -18.86 -4.39
N ASN A 112 -14.31 -18.42 -3.98
CA ASN A 112 -13.63 -18.94 -2.79
C ASN A 112 -14.47 -18.76 -1.50
N ASN A 113 -15.42 -17.83 -1.52
CA ASN A 113 -16.31 -17.62 -0.38
C ASN A 113 -17.31 -18.79 -0.22
N LEU A 114 -17.69 -19.45 -1.31
CA LEU A 114 -18.51 -20.66 -1.30
C LEU A 114 -17.72 -21.86 -0.75
N LEU A 115 -16.41 -21.86 -0.98
CA LEU A 115 -15.50 -22.90 -0.50
C LEU A 115 -14.97 -22.60 0.91
N SER A 116 -15.57 -21.66 1.63
CA SER A 116 -15.12 -21.21 2.95
C SER A 116 -14.94 -22.32 3.99
N PRO A 117 -15.76 -23.42 4.04
CA PRO A 117 -15.52 -24.52 4.96
C PRO A 117 -14.17 -25.23 4.76
N LEU A 118 -13.68 -25.28 3.50
CA LEU A 118 -12.37 -25.89 3.17
C LEU A 118 -11.21 -24.99 3.56
N PHE A 119 -11.45 -23.69 3.69
CA PHE A 119 -10.44 -22.67 4.02
C PHE A 119 -10.53 -22.22 5.48
N SER A 120 -10.83 -23.12 6.41
CA SER A 120 -10.80 -22.81 7.85
C SER A 120 -9.45 -22.30 8.30
N ALA A 121 -9.35 -21.72 9.49
CA ALA A 121 -8.06 -21.27 10.05
C ALA A 121 -7.04 -22.41 10.03
N GLY A 122 -5.84 -22.15 9.53
CA GLY A 122 -4.80 -23.17 9.40
C GLY A 122 -5.04 -24.21 8.28
N PHE A 123 -5.90 -23.90 7.30
CA PHE A 123 -6.24 -24.82 6.19
C PHE A 123 -5.00 -25.38 5.48
N TYR A 124 -3.95 -24.59 5.32
CA TYR A 124 -2.72 -25.02 4.67
C TYR A 124 -1.95 -26.08 5.48
N TYR A 125 -2.12 -26.13 6.81
CA TYR A 125 -1.57 -27.20 7.64
C TYR A 125 -2.45 -28.44 7.69
N LYS A 126 -3.76 -28.32 7.46
CA LYS A 126 -4.72 -29.40 7.60
C LYS A 126 -5.07 -30.04 6.26
N THR A 127 -5.28 -29.23 5.23
CA THR A 127 -5.85 -29.68 3.94
C THR A 127 -4.76 -30.02 2.92
N PHE A 128 -3.60 -29.37 2.98
CA PHE A 128 -2.55 -29.49 1.95
C PHE A 128 -1.28 -30.20 2.43
N MET A 129 -1.42 -31.14 3.37
CA MET A 129 -0.28 -31.88 3.95
C MET A 129 0.20 -33.06 3.11
N GLY A 130 -0.59 -33.62 2.26
CA GLY A 130 -0.25 -34.80 1.46
C GLY A 130 -0.54 -34.61 -0.02
N PRO A 131 0.09 -35.41 -0.89
CA PRO A 131 1.22 -36.31 -0.68
C PRO A 131 2.56 -35.57 -0.41
N LYS A 132 3.55 -36.32 0.08
CA LYS A 132 4.88 -35.80 0.39
C LYS A 132 5.49 -35.06 -0.81
N GLY A 133 5.97 -33.83 -0.60
CA GLY A 133 6.55 -32.98 -1.65
C GLY A 133 5.54 -32.13 -2.42
N PHE A 134 4.25 -32.37 -2.33
CA PHE A 134 3.23 -31.56 -3.04
C PHE A 134 3.11 -30.15 -2.49
N TRP A 135 3.40 -29.98 -1.18
CA TRP A 135 3.42 -28.64 -0.61
C TRP A 135 4.34 -27.68 -1.38
N LYS A 136 5.61 -28.07 -1.53
CA LYS A 136 6.64 -27.23 -2.16
C LYS A 136 6.37 -27.01 -3.66
N ASN A 137 5.92 -28.06 -4.34
CA ASN A 137 5.90 -28.06 -5.81
C ASN A 137 4.56 -27.65 -6.41
N ILE A 138 3.46 -27.78 -5.66
CA ILE A 138 2.11 -27.55 -6.17
C ILE A 138 1.34 -26.55 -5.30
N TYR A 139 1.16 -26.86 -4.00
CA TYR A 139 0.25 -26.07 -3.18
C TYR A 139 0.80 -24.69 -2.85
N GLU A 140 2.06 -24.57 -2.45
CA GLU A 140 2.69 -23.30 -2.12
C GLU A 140 2.72 -22.35 -3.33
N PRO A 141 3.14 -22.73 -4.53
CA PRO A 141 3.09 -21.88 -5.71
C PRO A 141 1.66 -21.44 -6.09
N LEU A 142 0.67 -22.33 -5.96
CA LEU A 142 -0.73 -22.00 -6.22
C LEU A 142 -1.28 -21.00 -5.19
N ILE A 143 -1.02 -21.24 -3.91
CA ILE A 143 -1.46 -20.37 -2.82
C ILE A 143 -0.79 -19.00 -2.95
N ARG A 144 0.51 -18.95 -3.20
CA ARG A 144 1.27 -17.71 -3.42
C ARG A 144 0.70 -16.91 -4.60
N ARG A 145 0.40 -17.59 -5.71
CA ARG A 145 -0.21 -16.95 -6.88
C ARG A 145 -1.61 -16.43 -6.57
N SER A 146 -2.41 -17.22 -5.84
CA SER A 146 -3.76 -16.85 -5.43
C SER A 146 -3.79 -15.76 -4.38
N ALA A 147 -2.75 -15.62 -3.57
CA ALA A 147 -2.63 -14.57 -2.57
C ALA A 147 -2.53 -13.16 -3.20
N GLY A 148 -2.18 -13.05 -4.48
CA GLY A 148 -2.23 -11.79 -5.23
C GLY A 148 -1.42 -10.63 -4.66
N LEU A 149 -0.49 -10.94 -3.78
CA LEU A 149 0.40 -9.97 -3.14
C LEU A 149 1.42 -9.46 -4.14
N GLY A 150 1.11 -8.51 -4.99
CA GLY A 150 1.99 -7.82 -5.90
C GLY A 150 3.23 -8.58 -6.42
N LYS A 151 3.84 -8.14 -7.45
CA LYS A 151 5.05 -8.77 -7.96
C LYS A 151 6.24 -7.84 -7.69
N PRO A 152 7.34 -8.34 -7.12
CA PRO A 152 8.56 -7.56 -7.01
C PRO A 152 9.10 -7.27 -8.42
N PRO A 153 9.85 -6.18 -8.60
CA PRO A 153 10.51 -5.89 -9.87
C PRO A 153 11.48 -7.02 -10.24
N LYS A 154 11.58 -7.31 -11.53
CA LYS A 154 12.51 -8.34 -12.03
C LYS A 154 13.97 -7.91 -11.88
N GLU A 155 14.22 -6.62 -12.02
CA GLU A 155 15.54 -6.00 -11.86
C GLU A 155 15.40 -4.75 -11.01
N PHE A 156 16.30 -4.58 -10.05
CA PHE A 156 16.34 -3.40 -9.20
C PHE A 156 17.23 -2.34 -9.85
N LYS A 157 16.64 -1.27 -10.36
CA LYS A 157 17.34 -0.17 -11.05
C LYS A 157 17.57 1.03 -10.11
N SER A 158 17.93 0.80 -8.86
CA SER A 158 18.28 1.92 -7.99
C SER A 158 19.79 2.15 -7.96
N LYS A 159 20.21 3.38 -8.17
CA LYS A 159 21.57 3.80 -7.84
C LYS A 159 21.61 4.08 -6.35
N SER A 160 22.40 3.32 -5.62
CA SER A 160 22.69 3.65 -4.21
C SER A 160 23.44 4.97 -4.14
N ILE A 161 22.90 5.92 -3.41
CA ILE A 161 23.57 7.16 -3.07
C ILE A 161 24.03 7.01 -1.62
N HIS A 162 25.34 7.17 -1.39
CA HIS A 162 25.91 7.12 -0.06
C HIS A 162 26.17 8.54 0.41
N HIS A 163 25.55 8.92 1.52
CA HIS A 163 25.81 10.16 2.23
C HIS A 163 26.45 9.84 3.57
N HIS A 164 27.53 10.52 3.90
CA HIS A 164 28.17 10.42 5.20
C HIS A 164 27.92 11.71 5.96
N HIS A 165 27.27 11.59 7.12
CA HIS A 165 27.03 12.70 8.04
C HIS A 165 27.63 12.36 9.39
N ASN A 166 28.39 13.32 9.95
CA ASN A 166 28.87 13.24 11.33
C ASN A 166 27.92 14.07 12.18
N VAL A 167 27.27 13.45 13.12
CA VAL A 167 26.27 14.10 14.00
C VAL A 167 26.42 13.55 15.41
N ASP A 168 26.02 14.34 16.41
CA ASP A 168 26.08 13.93 17.82
C ASP A 168 24.97 12.93 18.15
N ILE A 169 23.79 13.10 17.53
CA ILE A 169 22.60 12.30 17.82
C ILE A 169 21.96 11.82 16.52
N VAL A 170 21.67 10.53 16.43
CA VAL A 170 20.91 9.94 15.34
C VAL A 170 19.60 9.37 15.87
N ILE A 171 18.47 9.85 15.35
CA ILE A 171 17.14 9.29 15.63
C ILE A 171 16.68 8.54 14.39
N VAL A 172 16.45 7.24 14.54
CA VAL A 172 15.99 6.38 13.45
C VAL A 172 14.49 6.16 13.57
N GLY A 173 13.73 6.71 12.60
CA GLY A 173 12.29 6.70 12.54
C GLY A 173 11.66 8.05 12.87
N ALA A 174 11.11 8.73 11.86
CA ALA A 174 10.41 10.01 11.98
C ALA A 174 8.90 9.83 12.24
N GLY A 175 8.51 8.79 12.97
CA GLY A 175 7.15 8.64 13.50
C GLY A 175 6.92 9.59 14.69
N LEU A 176 5.74 9.49 15.33
CA LEU A 176 5.38 10.36 16.44
C LEU A 176 6.45 10.39 17.56
N ASN A 177 6.93 9.21 17.96
CA ASN A 177 7.93 9.10 19.03
C ASN A 177 9.29 9.69 18.62
N GLY A 178 9.72 9.47 17.36
CA GLY A 178 10.96 10.05 16.85
C GLY A 178 10.90 11.57 16.75
N LEU A 179 9.78 12.12 16.30
CA LEU A 179 9.52 13.56 16.26
C LEU A 179 9.48 14.18 17.67
N LEU A 180 8.83 13.50 18.62
CA LEU A 180 8.80 13.93 20.01
C LEU A 180 10.20 13.87 20.66
N ALA A 181 10.98 12.85 20.34
CA ALA A 181 12.37 12.76 20.79
C ALA A 181 13.21 13.90 20.20
N ALA A 182 13.13 14.11 18.87
CA ALA A 182 13.84 15.18 18.19
C ALA A 182 13.48 16.56 18.73
N SER A 183 12.21 16.79 19.05
CA SER A 183 11.75 18.08 19.60
C SER A 183 12.41 18.47 20.93
N LYS A 184 12.94 17.50 21.68
CA LYS A 184 13.66 17.75 22.94
C LYS A 184 15.03 18.40 22.73
N PHE A 185 15.57 18.33 21.53
CA PHE A 185 16.91 18.83 21.19
C PHE A 185 16.89 20.10 20.34
N ILE A 186 15.70 20.68 20.05
CA ILE A 186 15.57 21.86 19.18
C ILE A 186 16.37 23.06 19.72
N ASP A 187 16.40 23.24 21.04
CA ASP A 187 17.07 24.37 21.70
C ASP A 187 18.44 23.98 22.29
N THR A 188 19.06 22.91 21.76
CA THR A 188 20.39 22.45 22.19
C THR A 188 21.41 22.64 21.09
N ASP A 189 22.70 22.67 21.46
CA ASP A 189 23.85 22.80 20.53
C ASP A 189 24.19 21.44 19.86
N TYR A 190 23.43 20.37 20.09
CA TYR A 190 23.69 19.07 19.48
C TYR A 190 23.30 19.06 18.01
N ASP A 191 24.21 18.55 17.17
CA ASP A 191 23.89 18.25 15.77
C ASP A 191 23.09 16.94 15.68
N LEU A 192 21.84 17.03 15.19
CA LEU A 192 20.89 15.93 15.21
C LEU A 192 20.46 15.54 13.79
N SER A 193 20.55 14.26 13.49
CA SER A 193 19.99 13.68 12.27
C SER A 193 18.75 12.86 12.58
N LEU A 194 17.64 13.15 11.88
CA LEU A 194 16.41 12.37 11.93
C LEU A 194 16.20 11.62 10.62
N ILE A 195 16.27 10.29 10.69
CA ILE A 195 16.14 9.41 9.53
C ILE A 195 14.71 8.89 9.46
N HIS A 196 14.06 9.15 8.34
CA HIS A 196 12.74 8.56 8.07
C HIS A 196 12.90 7.17 7.44
N ILE A 197 12.27 6.18 8.05
CA ILE A 197 12.24 4.79 7.55
C ILE A 197 10.83 4.44 7.11
#